data_edc6853396f53c9beef4c0b45613e22c
#
_entry.id   edc6853396f53c9beef4c0b45613e22c
#
_cell.length_a   1.000
_cell.length_b   1.000
_cell.length_c   1.000
_cell.angle_alpha   90.00
_cell.angle_beta   90.00
_cell.angle_gamma   90.00
#
_symmetry.space_group_name_H-M   'P 1'
#
loop_
_entity.id
_entity.type
_entity.pdbx_description
1 polymer ?
#
loop_
_entity_poly.entity_id
_entity_poly.type
_entity_poly.pdbx_seq_one_letter_code
_entity_poly.pdbx_strand_id
1 'polypeptide(L)'
;EPLDNWSDATITELADQLSATPLFPFGGPPYNAFISWALKSGETWQSPVGLLVQKDAGLLVSYRGALRFDHHIDLPTPATSPCDTCADKPCLTACPVGAIGADGYDVPACKAHIATDPVCRAGCRVRLSCPISQSYGRTPAQTAFHMEAFVRE
;
A
#
# COMPACT_ATOMS: atom_id res chain seq x y z
N GLU A 1 15.88 8.78 -1.43
CA GLU A 1 15.13 7.90 -2.36
C GLU A 1 14.32 8.73 -3.36
N PRO A 2 14.34 8.42 -4.69
CA PRO A 2 13.67 9.26 -5.69
C PRO A 2 12.17 9.45 -5.44
N LEU A 3 11.50 8.39 -5.00
CA LEU A 3 10.06 8.42 -4.72
C LEU A 3 9.76 9.22 -3.45
N ASP A 4 10.62 9.17 -2.44
CA ASP A 4 10.46 9.96 -1.22
C ASP A 4 10.66 11.45 -1.51
N ASN A 5 11.68 11.80 -2.31
CA ASN A 5 11.93 13.19 -2.72
C ASN A 5 10.75 13.76 -3.52
N TRP A 6 10.19 12.96 -4.42
CA TRP A 6 8.98 13.36 -5.17
C TRP A 6 7.78 13.52 -4.24
N SER A 7 7.59 12.60 -3.29
CA SER A 7 6.50 12.67 -2.32
C SER A 7 6.64 13.90 -1.43
N ASP A 8 7.84 14.18 -0.96
CA ASP A 8 8.13 15.35 -0.13
C ASP A 8 7.77 16.64 -0.87
N ALA A 9 8.29 16.84 -2.08
CA ALA A 9 8.00 18.02 -2.88
C ALA A 9 6.50 18.18 -3.16
N THR A 10 5.81 17.09 -3.57
CA THR A 10 4.40 17.14 -3.95
C THR A 10 3.50 17.41 -2.75
N ILE A 11 3.72 16.70 -1.63
CA ILE A 11 2.89 16.84 -0.42
C ILE A 11 3.15 18.20 0.27
N THR A 12 4.38 18.69 0.25
CA THR A 12 4.71 20.04 0.78
C THR A 12 4.01 21.12 -0.03
N GLU A 13 4.06 21.06 -1.36
CA GLU A 13 3.34 22.01 -2.21
C GLU A 13 1.83 22.01 -1.95
N LEU A 14 1.22 20.82 -1.81
CA LEU A 14 -0.19 20.70 -1.47
C LEU A 14 -0.50 21.25 -0.07
N ALA A 15 0.38 21.04 0.90
CA ALA A 15 0.24 21.57 2.24
C ALA A 15 0.23 23.09 2.26
N ASP A 16 1.14 23.73 1.52
CA ASP A 16 1.21 25.18 1.38
C ASP A 16 -0.07 25.76 0.75
N GLN A 17 -0.56 25.12 -0.34
CA GLN A 17 -1.79 25.54 -1.03
C GLN A 17 -3.04 25.45 -0.13
N LEU A 18 -3.06 24.47 0.77
CA LEU A 18 -4.21 24.17 1.64
C LEU A 18 -4.06 24.69 3.07
N SER A 19 -2.99 25.42 3.38
CA SER A 19 -2.66 25.87 4.73
C SER A 19 -2.67 24.73 5.76
N ALA A 20 -2.05 23.59 5.38
CA ALA A 20 -1.94 22.38 6.18
C ALA A 20 -0.47 22.09 6.55
N THR A 21 -0.27 21.15 7.47
CA THR A 21 1.08 20.66 7.81
C THR A 21 1.32 19.33 7.09
N PRO A 22 2.40 19.18 6.29
CA PRO A 22 2.72 17.92 5.65
C PRO A 22 3.28 16.92 6.67
N LEU A 23 2.94 15.65 6.54
CA LEU A 23 3.42 14.55 7.35
C LEU A 23 3.84 13.40 6.44
N PHE A 24 4.94 12.71 6.79
CA PHE A 24 5.53 11.67 5.95
C PHE A 24 5.69 10.35 6.70
N PRO A 25 5.63 9.18 5.99
CA PRO A 25 5.90 7.86 6.58
C PRO A 25 7.39 7.56 6.71
N PHE A 26 8.26 8.42 6.17
CA PHE A 26 9.72 8.32 6.17
C PHE A 26 10.35 9.51 6.93
N GLY A 27 11.68 9.55 7.01
CA GLY A 27 12.42 10.63 7.66
C GLY A 27 12.95 10.32 9.05
N GLY A 28 12.79 9.08 9.53
CA GLY A 28 13.37 8.58 10.78
C GLY A 28 12.41 8.58 11.97
N PRO A 29 12.84 7.98 13.10
CA PRO A 29 12.03 7.88 14.30
C PRO A 29 11.89 9.25 15.03
N PRO A 30 10.74 9.53 15.71
CA PRO A 30 9.57 8.65 15.73
C PRO A 30 8.79 8.70 14.40
N TYR A 31 8.41 7.51 13.88
CA TYR A 31 7.61 7.44 12.66
C TYR A 31 6.15 7.76 12.93
N ASN A 32 5.52 8.45 11.99
CA ASN A 32 4.09 8.71 12.02
C ASN A 32 3.28 7.40 11.83
N ALA A 33 2.11 7.32 12.47
CA ALA A 33 1.28 6.11 12.51
C ALA A 33 0.41 5.93 11.25
N PHE A 34 1.02 5.95 10.05
CA PHE A 34 0.33 5.92 8.75
C PHE A 34 -0.62 4.74 8.58
N ILE A 35 -0.23 3.53 9.01
CA ILE A 35 -1.10 2.35 8.95
C ILE A 35 -2.36 2.57 9.79
N SER A 36 -2.21 3.08 11.02
CA SER A 36 -3.35 3.36 11.89
C SER A 36 -4.27 4.44 11.31
N TRP A 37 -3.70 5.49 10.71
CA TRP A 37 -4.48 6.54 10.06
C TRP A 37 -5.21 6.03 8.83
N ALA A 38 -4.55 5.23 8.00
CA ALA A 38 -5.17 4.59 6.84
C ALA A 38 -6.38 3.73 7.25
N LEU A 39 -6.25 2.90 8.27
CA LEU A 39 -7.36 2.08 8.78
C LEU A 39 -8.52 2.89 9.37
N LYS A 40 -8.27 4.13 9.81
CA LYS A 40 -9.29 5.05 10.31
C LYS A 40 -9.91 5.93 9.23
N SER A 41 -9.39 5.90 8.00
CA SER A 41 -9.85 6.78 6.91
C SER A 41 -11.28 6.48 6.42
N GLY A 42 -11.80 5.29 6.71
CA GLY A 42 -13.07 4.80 6.15
C GLY A 42 -12.98 4.34 4.69
N GLU A 43 -11.78 4.30 4.12
CA GLU A 43 -11.51 3.89 2.72
C GLU A 43 -10.44 2.81 2.60
N THR A 44 -9.88 2.38 3.75
CA THR A 44 -8.79 1.39 3.81
C THR A 44 -9.03 0.42 4.95
N TRP A 45 -8.78 -0.84 4.69
CA TRP A 45 -8.98 -1.95 5.63
C TRP A 45 -7.79 -2.89 5.63
N GLN A 46 -7.74 -3.76 6.62
CA GLN A 46 -6.83 -4.89 6.61
C GLN A 46 -7.42 -6.01 5.75
N SER A 47 -6.67 -6.48 4.77
CA SER A 47 -7.09 -7.61 3.92
C SER A 47 -6.92 -8.96 4.63
N PRO A 48 -7.49 -10.05 4.09
CA PRO A 48 -7.31 -11.40 4.65
C PRO A 48 -5.86 -11.87 4.78
N VAL A 49 -4.93 -11.24 4.05
CA VAL A 49 -3.48 -11.54 4.10
C VAL A 49 -2.69 -10.50 4.93
N GLY A 50 -3.38 -9.70 5.75
CA GLY A 50 -2.73 -8.73 6.64
C GLY A 50 -2.25 -7.43 5.97
N LEU A 51 -2.20 -7.35 4.65
CA LEU A 51 -1.82 -6.13 3.93
C LEU A 51 -2.98 -5.12 3.91
N LEU A 52 -2.66 -3.83 3.80
CA LEU A 52 -3.69 -2.82 3.57
C LEU A 52 -4.35 -3.02 2.20
N VAL A 53 -5.68 -2.88 2.17
CA VAL A 53 -6.49 -2.84 0.97
C VAL A 53 -7.31 -1.56 0.95
N GLN A 54 -7.23 -0.80 -0.15
CA GLN A 54 -7.95 0.46 -0.33
C GLN A 54 -9.02 0.29 -1.42
N LYS A 55 -10.12 1.03 -1.31
CA LYS A 55 -11.31 0.84 -2.15
C LYS A 55 -11.06 0.91 -3.67
N ASP A 56 -10.11 1.76 -4.10
CA ASP A 56 -9.81 2.00 -5.52
C ASP A 56 -8.49 1.34 -5.97
N ALA A 57 -7.48 1.30 -5.09
CA ALA A 57 -6.15 0.78 -5.40
C ALA A 57 -5.95 -0.69 -4.99
N GLY A 58 -6.88 -1.26 -4.23
CA GLY A 58 -6.74 -2.62 -3.74
C GLY A 58 -5.50 -2.81 -2.89
N LEU A 59 -4.79 -3.92 -3.10
CA LEU A 59 -3.53 -4.25 -2.42
C LEU A 59 -2.31 -3.49 -2.99
N LEU A 60 -2.51 -2.63 -4.00
CA LEU A 60 -1.45 -1.79 -4.57
C LEU A 60 -1.33 -0.42 -3.89
N VAL A 61 -2.16 -0.14 -2.88
CA VAL A 61 -2.10 1.10 -2.13
C VAL A 61 -0.72 1.33 -1.50
N SER A 62 -0.27 2.59 -1.55
CA SER A 62 0.92 3.06 -0.85
C SER A 62 0.70 4.50 -0.43
N TYR A 63 0.66 4.74 0.88
CA TYR A 63 0.53 6.08 1.42
C TYR A 63 1.89 6.76 1.46
N ARG A 64 1.99 7.93 0.82
CA ARG A 64 3.24 8.65 0.63
C ARG A 64 3.34 9.93 1.44
N GLY A 65 2.22 10.40 1.98
CA GLY A 65 2.14 11.57 2.82
C GLY A 65 0.74 11.74 3.38
N ALA A 66 0.59 12.67 4.32
CA ALA A 66 -0.68 13.11 4.89
C ALA A 66 -0.64 14.62 5.11
N LEU A 67 -1.81 15.23 5.16
CA LEU A 67 -1.98 16.64 5.48
C LEU A 67 -2.71 16.76 6.83
N ARG A 68 -2.11 17.47 7.78
CA ARG A 68 -2.76 17.81 9.04
C ARG A 68 -3.32 19.22 8.97
N PHE A 69 -4.60 19.34 9.24
CA PHE A 69 -5.30 20.63 9.35
C PHE A 69 -5.52 21.00 10.82
N ASP A 70 -5.52 22.28 11.10
CA ASP A 70 -5.78 22.83 12.45
C ASP A 70 -7.27 23.06 12.72
N HIS A 71 -8.13 22.68 11.78
CA HIS A 71 -9.58 22.76 11.86
C HIS A 71 -10.23 21.42 11.50
N HIS A 72 -11.50 21.26 11.89
CA HIS A 72 -12.27 20.08 11.54
C HIS A 72 -12.62 20.08 10.04
N ILE A 73 -12.53 18.91 9.42
CA ILE A 73 -12.95 18.67 8.04
C ILE A 73 -14.05 17.61 8.08
N ASP A 74 -15.19 17.91 7.45
CA ASP A 74 -16.25 16.93 7.26
C ASP A 74 -15.79 15.85 6.29
N LEU A 75 -15.79 14.62 6.76
CA LEU A 75 -15.38 13.47 5.95
C LEU A 75 -16.60 12.81 5.30
N PRO A 76 -16.46 12.23 4.10
CA PRO A 76 -17.51 11.45 3.49
C PRO A 76 -17.86 10.23 4.35
N THR A 77 -19.05 9.68 4.14
CA THR A 77 -19.47 8.43 4.79
C THR A 77 -18.47 7.32 4.48
N PRO A 78 -17.98 6.58 5.49
CA PRO A 78 -17.08 5.46 5.27
C PRO A 78 -17.65 4.45 4.28
N ALA A 79 -16.81 3.96 3.38
CA ALA A 79 -17.17 2.89 2.45
C ALA A 79 -17.20 1.52 3.17
N THR A 80 -17.70 0.49 2.51
CA THR A 80 -17.58 -0.92 2.94
C THR A 80 -16.32 -1.53 2.38
N SER A 81 -15.73 -2.48 3.13
CA SER A 81 -14.52 -3.16 2.68
C SER A 81 -14.77 -3.94 1.38
N PRO A 82 -13.94 -3.77 0.34
CA PRO A 82 -14.06 -4.59 -0.87
C PRO A 82 -13.82 -6.09 -0.61
N CYS A 83 -13.18 -6.44 0.51
CA CYS A 83 -12.98 -7.83 0.90
C CYS A 83 -14.27 -8.50 1.38
N ASP A 84 -15.30 -7.75 1.80
CA ASP A 84 -16.58 -8.29 2.27
C ASP A 84 -17.38 -8.92 1.12
N THR A 85 -17.24 -8.37 -0.08
CA THR A 85 -17.90 -8.87 -1.31
C THR A 85 -17.00 -9.73 -2.20
N CYS A 86 -15.71 -9.88 -1.85
CA CYS A 86 -14.75 -10.72 -2.58
C CYS A 86 -14.94 -12.19 -2.20
N ALA A 87 -15.73 -12.94 -2.97
CA ALA A 87 -16.06 -14.33 -2.67
C ALA A 87 -14.82 -15.24 -2.69
N ASP A 88 -14.00 -15.15 -3.73
CA ASP A 88 -12.89 -16.09 -3.97
C ASP A 88 -11.63 -15.77 -3.17
N LYS A 89 -11.46 -14.53 -2.68
CA LYS A 89 -10.28 -14.06 -1.94
C LYS A 89 -8.96 -14.61 -2.51
N PRO A 90 -8.66 -14.37 -3.80
CA PRO A 90 -7.52 -14.99 -4.49
C PRO A 90 -6.17 -14.66 -3.87
N CYS A 91 -6.09 -13.58 -3.09
CA CYS A 91 -4.89 -13.19 -2.36
C CYS A 91 -4.42 -14.24 -1.34
N LEU A 92 -5.32 -15.08 -0.80
CA LEU A 92 -4.97 -16.11 0.19
C LEU A 92 -4.10 -17.23 -0.39
N THR A 93 -4.21 -17.50 -1.69
CA THR A 93 -3.54 -18.65 -2.35
C THR A 93 -2.55 -18.23 -3.45
N ALA A 94 -2.44 -16.93 -3.73
CA ALA A 94 -1.64 -16.44 -4.86
C ALA A 94 -0.12 -16.47 -4.62
N CYS A 95 0.35 -16.54 -3.36
CA CYS A 95 1.78 -16.62 -3.07
C CYS A 95 2.32 -18.02 -3.39
N PRO A 96 3.29 -18.17 -4.33
CA PRO A 96 3.78 -19.49 -4.74
C PRO A 96 4.54 -20.23 -3.65
N VAL A 97 5.04 -19.52 -2.64
CA VAL A 97 5.80 -20.09 -1.51
C VAL A 97 5.10 -19.89 -0.15
N GLY A 98 3.85 -19.41 -0.16
CA GLY A 98 3.10 -19.18 1.07
C GLY A 98 3.65 -18.08 1.99
N ALA A 99 4.59 -17.27 1.51
CA ALA A 99 5.22 -16.21 2.33
C ALA A 99 4.25 -15.08 2.72
N ILE A 100 3.16 -14.91 1.99
CA ILE A 100 2.07 -13.98 2.32
C ILE A 100 0.78 -14.79 2.31
N GLY A 101 0.07 -14.83 3.43
CA GLY A 101 -1.16 -15.60 3.59
C GLY A 101 -1.93 -15.16 4.83
N ALA A 102 -2.87 -16.01 5.26
CA ALA A 102 -3.70 -15.74 6.44
C ALA A 102 -2.88 -15.61 7.74
N ASP A 103 -1.76 -16.33 7.83
CA ASP A 103 -0.90 -16.35 9.01
C ASP A 103 0.11 -15.18 9.09
N GLY A 104 0.10 -14.30 8.07
CA GLY A 104 0.93 -13.11 8.03
C GLY A 104 1.89 -13.04 6.86
N TYR A 105 3.03 -12.35 7.07
CA TYR A 105 4.02 -12.08 6.03
C TYR A 105 5.43 -12.52 6.47
N ASP A 106 5.90 -13.64 5.93
CA ASP A 106 7.29 -14.10 6.04
C ASP A 106 8.16 -13.35 5.02
N VAL A 107 8.73 -12.21 5.43
CA VAL A 107 9.58 -11.36 4.59
C VAL A 107 10.86 -12.10 4.15
N PRO A 108 11.59 -12.82 5.02
CA PRO A 108 12.75 -13.61 4.62
C PRO A 108 12.45 -14.63 3.51
N ALA A 109 11.39 -15.43 3.66
CA ALA A 109 10.99 -16.40 2.64
C ALA A 109 10.59 -15.72 1.32
N CYS A 110 9.89 -14.59 1.37
CA CYS A 110 9.54 -13.80 0.20
C CYS A 110 10.81 -13.30 -0.53
N LYS A 111 11.76 -12.69 0.18
CA LYS A 111 13.01 -12.19 -0.41
C LYS A 111 13.86 -13.31 -1.03
N ALA A 112 13.96 -14.46 -0.36
CA ALA A 112 14.66 -15.62 -0.90
C ALA A 112 14.04 -16.10 -2.21
N HIS A 113 12.70 -16.14 -2.30
CA HIS A 113 12.01 -16.53 -3.52
C HIS A 113 12.19 -15.52 -4.66
N ILE A 114 12.02 -14.23 -4.40
CA ILE A 114 12.18 -13.15 -5.39
C ILE A 114 13.59 -13.15 -6.01
N ALA A 115 14.61 -13.55 -5.26
CA ALA A 115 15.98 -13.63 -5.76
C ALA A 115 16.13 -14.58 -6.98
N THR A 116 15.25 -15.58 -7.09
CA THR A 116 15.31 -16.62 -8.12
C THR A 116 14.09 -16.65 -9.06
N ASP A 117 12.99 -15.98 -8.69
CA ASP A 117 11.76 -15.95 -9.50
C ASP A 117 11.57 -14.58 -10.18
N PRO A 118 11.80 -14.48 -11.49
CA PRO A 118 11.66 -13.22 -12.23
C PRO A 118 10.22 -12.72 -12.29
N VAL A 119 9.22 -13.59 -12.15
CA VAL A 119 7.80 -13.19 -12.17
C VAL A 119 7.43 -12.47 -10.88
N CYS A 120 7.80 -13.02 -9.73
CA CYS A 120 7.60 -12.34 -8.44
C CYS A 120 8.46 -11.07 -8.32
N ARG A 121 9.64 -11.07 -8.94
CA ARG A 121 10.50 -9.87 -9.02
C ARG A 121 9.86 -8.75 -9.87
N ALA A 122 9.13 -9.09 -10.92
CA ALA A 122 8.39 -8.14 -11.74
C ALA A 122 7.10 -7.65 -11.05
N GLY A 123 6.53 -8.43 -10.12
CA GLY A 123 5.32 -8.04 -9.40
C GLY A 123 4.83 -9.08 -8.40
N CYS A 124 4.45 -8.63 -7.20
CA CYS A 124 3.90 -9.50 -6.17
C CYS A 124 2.56 -10.10 -6.63
N ARG A 125 2.52 -11.44 -6.79
CA ARG A 125 1.32 -12.16 -7.24
C ARG A 125 0.13 -11.96 -6.31
N VAL A 126 0.34 -11.88 -5.01
CA VAL A 126 -0.71 -11.62 -4.02
C VAL A 126 -1.36 -10.25 -4.24
N ARG A 127 -0.55 -9.20 -4.42
CA ARG A 127 -1.08 -7.84 -4.68
C ARG A 127 -1.80 -7.76 -6.03
N LEU A 128 -1.28 -8.44 -7.05
CA LEU A 128 -1.85 -8.45 -8.39
C LEU A 128 -3.07 -9.37 -8.55
N SER A 129 -3.28 -10.33 -7.65
CA SER A 129 -4.47 -11.19 -7.68
C SER A 129 -5.75 -10.49 -7.17
N CYS A 130 -5.61 -9.40 -6.44
CA CYS A 130 -6.75 -8.65 -5.94
C CYS A 130 -7.57 -8.03 -7.10
N PRO A 131 -8.88 -8.30 -7.22
CA PRO A 131 -9.71 -7.76 -8.29
C PRO A 131 -9.66 -6.22 -8.38
N ILE A 132 -9.66 -5.53 -7.23
CA ILE A 132 -9.53 -4.07 -7.20
C ILE A 132 -8.15 -3.63 -7.72
N SER A 133 -7.08 -4.33 -7.35
CA SER A 133 -5.74 -4.04 -7.86
C SER A 133 -5.64 -4.17 -9.37
N GLN A 134 -6.36 -5.13 -9.96
CA GLN A 134 -6.36 -5.35 -11.41
C GLN A 134 -7.03 -4.20 -12.17
N SER A 135 -8.07 -3.61 -11.62
CA SER A 135 -8.77 -2.47 -12.22
C SER A 135 -8.10 -1.12 -11.95
N TYR A 136 -7.13 -1.05 -11.05
CA TYR A 136 -6.45 0.20 -10.68
C TYR A 136 -5.57 0.80 -11.79
N GLY A 137 -5.18 0.01 -12.79
CA GLY A 137 -4.42 0.49 -13.95
C GLY A 137 -2.93 0.74 -13.69
N ARG A 138 -2.35 0.18 -12.62
CA ARG A 138 -0.92 0.26 -12.36
C ARG A 138 -0.13 -0.46 -13.44
N THR A 139 0.86 0.23 -14.04
CA THR A 139 1.66 -0.36 -15.11
C THR A 139 2.63 -1.43 -14.60
N PRO A 140 3.03 -2.40 -15.44
CA PRO A 140 4.08 -3.37 -15.10
C PRO A 140 5.39 -2.71 -14.65
N ALA A 141 5.79 -1.61 -15.29
CA ALA A 141 7.00 -0.86 -14.95
C ALA A 141 6.93 -0.28 -13.53
N GLN A 142 5.79 0.31 -13.14
CA GLN A 142 5.58 0.79 -11.77
C GLN A 142 5.62 -0.35 -10.76
N THR A 143 5.04 -1.49 -11.09
CA THR A 143 5.03 -2.67 -10.22
C THR A 143 6.45 -3.21 -10.00
N ALA A 144 7.23 -3.35 -11.07
CA ALA A 144 8.62 -3.78 -11.01
C ALA A 144 9.50 -2.81 -10.21
N PHE A 145 9.30 -1.51 -10.36
CA PHE A 145 10.01 -0.49 -9.58
C PHE A 145 9.81 -0.67 -8.07
N HIS A 146 8.58 -0.92 -7.62
CA HIS A 146 8.31 -1.16 -6.21
C HIS A 146 8.89 -2.47 -5.68
N MET A 147 8.93 -3.51 -6.52
CA MET A 147 9.57 -4.78 -6.15
C MET A 147 11.08 -4.65 -6.04
N GLU A 148 11.72 -3.89 -6.93
CA GLU A 148 13.16 -3.59 -6.86
C GLU A 148 13.50 -2.81 -5.58
N ALA A 149 12.70 -1.83 -5.17
CA ALA A 149 12.88 -1.12 -3.92
C ALA A 149 12.84 -2.07 -2.72
N PHE A 150 11.82 -2.94 -2.66
CA PHE A 150 11.65 -3.94 -1.60
C PHE A 150 12.83 -4.93 -1.49
N VAL A 151 13.44 -5.30 -2.61
CA VAL A 151 14.60 -6.22 -2.61
C VAL A 151 15.86 -5.55 -2.08
N ARG A 152 16.02 -4.22 -2.27
CA ARG A 152 17.19 -3.47 -1.82
C ARG A 152 17.20 -3.15 -0.32
N GLU A 153 16.05 -3.07 0.31
CA GLU A 153 15.90 -2.89 1.76
C GLU A 153 16.28 -4.16 2.54
#